data_1f94ab484203211696011292f4ebfff8
#
_entry.id   1f94ab484203211696011292f4ebfff8
#
_cell.length_a   1.000
_cell.length_b   1.000
_cell.length_c   1.000
_cell.angle_alpha   90.00
_cell.angle_beta   90.00
_cell.angle_gamma   90.00
#
_symmetry.space_group_name_H-M   'P 1'
#
loop_
_entity.id
_entity.type
_entity.pdbx_description
1 polymer ?
#
loop_
_entity_poly.entity_id
_entity_poly.type
_entity_poly.pdbx_seq_one_letter_code
_entity_poly.pdbx_strand_id
1 'polypeptide(L)'
;MVLDASRAQVALGATLASLVLAGCFGGGPAAVQNAGPAFGTPIRLATCSDWVTASPAQRSALLEGIKAVSGGPTGSPAGRGRVLEDDSAYNLFEVDCRPGFAKQFQLYKLYTRAAAFGGG
;
A
#
# COMPACT_ATOMS: atom_id res chain seq x y z
N MET A 1 76.84 2.80 -18.89
CA MET A 1 77.05 3.56 -17.64
C MET A 1 75.78 4.29 -17.32
N VAL A 2 75.49 4.27 -16.08
CA VAL A 2 74.39 4.93 -15.40
C VAL A 2 73.07 4.13 -15.33
N LEU A 3 72.96 3.55 -14.21
CA LEU A 3 71.80 3.06 -13.51
C LEU A 3 70.79 4.17 -13.35
N ASP A 4 69.56 3.89 -13.72
CA ASP A 4 68.48 4.66 -13.20
C ASP A 4 67.39 3.77 -12.63
N ALA A 5 67.20 3.94 -11.36
CA ALA A 5 66.35 3.13 -10.52
C ALA A 5 64.92 3.62 -10.70
N SER A 6 64.17 2.87 -11.45
CA SER A 6 62.70 3.06 -11.50
C SER A 6 62.11 2.76 -10.15
N ARG A 7 61.75 3.79 -9.45
CA ARG A 7 60.87 3.72 -8.27
C ARG A 7 59.49 3.35 -8.71
N ALA A 8 59.16 2.11 -8.45
CA ALA A 8 57.75 1.69 -8.48
C ALA A 8 57.01 2.37 -7.32
N GLN A 9 56.22 3.33 -7.63
CA GLN A 9 55.24 3.85 -6.69
C GLN A 9 54.02 2.92 -6.69
N VAL A 10 53.97 2.13 -5.67
CA VAL A 10 52.77 1.37 -5.33
C VAL A 10 51.75 2.37 -4.79
N ALA A 11 50.85 2.76 -5.64
CA ALA A 11 49.67 3.49 -5.20
C ALA A 11 48.76 2.50 -4.46
N LEU A 12 48.77 2.56 -3.16
CA LEU A 12 47.70 1.95 -2.35
C LEU A 12 46.40 2.69 -2.64
N GLY A 13 45.62 2.16 -3.55
CA GLY A 13 44.26 2.52 -3.70
C GLY A 13 43.45 2.02 -2.50
N ALA A 14 43.19 2.91 -1.58
CA ALA A 14 42.21 2.65 -0.55
C ALA A 14 40.86 2.60 -1.19
N THR A 15 40.40 1.41 -1.51
CA THR A 15 39.01 1.17 -1.83
C THR A 15 38.20 1.33 -0.56
N LEU A 16 37.64 2.50 -0.38
CA LEU A 16 36.54 2.72 0.54
C LEU A 16 35.37 1.90 0.01
N ALA A 17 35.25 0.72 0.55
CA ALA A 17 34.03 -0.05 0.44
C ALA A 17 32.93 0.74 1.16
N SER A 18 32.20 1.53 0.40
CA SER A 18 30.94 2.09 0.85
C SER A 18 30.01 0.91 1.09
N LEU A 19 29.92 0.48 2.32
CA LEU A 19 28.84 -0.33 2.82
C LEU A 19 27.58 0.55 2.70
N VAL A 20 26.92 0.45 1.57
CA VAL A 20 25.54 0.82 1.47
C VAL A 20 24.81 -0.21 2.32
N LEU A 21 24.63 0.13 3.58
CA LEU A 21 23.58 -0.47 4.38
C LEU A 21 22.28 -0.12 3.65
N ALA A 22 21.89 -0.95 2.71
CA ALA A 22 20.52 -1.05 2.30
C ALA A 22 19.74 -1.46 3.54
N GLY A 23 19.40 -0.48 4.35
CA GLY A 23 18.49 -0.68 5.43
C GLY A 23 17.19 -1.19 4.79
N CYS A 24 16.96 -2.46 4.86
CA CYS A 24 15.65 -3.02 4.67
C CYS A 24 14.76 -2.47 5.78
N PHE A 25 14.33 -1.26 5.61
CA PHE A 25 13.19 -0.73 6.33
C PHE A 25 11.94 -1.26 5.64
N GLY A 26 11.87 -2.57 5.55
CA GLY A 26 10.61 -3.22 5.32
C GLY A 26 9.74 -2.87 6.50
N GLY A 27 8.85 -1.88 6.36
CA GLY A 27 7.81 -1.69 7.35
C GLY A 27 7.13 -3.04 7.56
N GLY A 28 6.98 -3.43 8.83
CA GLY A 28 6.34 -4.69 9.16
C GLY A 28 4.94 -4.81 8.52
N PRO A 29 4.40 -6.03 8.35
CA PRO A 29 3.09 -6.27 7.70
C PRO A 29 1.96 -5.41 8.26
N ALA A 30 2.02 -5.04 9.54
CA ALA A 30 1.04 -4.19 10.20
C ALA A 30 1.05 -2.73 9.69
N ALA A 31 2.19 -2.18 9.29
CA ALA A 31 2.29 -0.83 8.75
C ALA A 31 1.71 -0.74 7.33
N VAL A 32 1.82 -1.81 6.55
CA VAL A 32 1.25 -1.90 5.20
C VAL A 32 -0.27 -2.01 5.23
N GLN A 33 -0.84 -2.64 6.27
CA GLN A 33 -2.28 -2.84 6.40
C GLN A 33 -3.06 -1.57 6.75
N ASN A 34 -2.40 -0.57 7.33
CA ASN A 34 -3.04 0.65 7.80
C ASN A 34 -2.75 1.89 6.93
N ALA A 35 -1.81 1.80 6.02
CA ALA A 35 -1.46 2.90 5.13
C ALA A 35 -2.07 2.70 3.75
N GLY A 36 -2.78 3.68 3.26
CA GLY A 36 -3.17 3.74 1.85
C GLY A 36 -1.91 3.77 0.98
N PRO A 37 -1.79 2.85 0.03
CA PRO A 37 -0.51 2.57 -0.63
C PRO A 37 0.03 3.69 -1.49
N ALA A 38 -0.72 4.73 -1.75
CA ALA A 38 -0.28 5.80 -2.63
C ALA A 38 -0.52 7.21 -2.10
N PHE A 39 -1.29 7.37 -1.04
CA PHE A 39 -1.75 8.69 -0.59
C PHE A 39 -1.27 9.05 0.82
N GLY A 40 -0.56 8.16 1.50
CA GLY A 40 -0.23 8.34 2.91
C GLY A 40 -1.46 8.35 3.83
N THR A 41 -2.66 8.14 3.28
CA THR A 41 -3.90 8.08 4.03
C THR A 41 -4.11 6.68 4.58
N PRO A 42 -4.39 6.51 5.87
CA PRO A 42 -4.76 5.22 6.42
C PRO A 42 -5.98 4.64 5.69
N ILE A 43 -5.94 3.34 5.39
CA ILE A 43 -7.00 2.66 4.61
C ILE A 43 -8.42 2.92 5.17
N ARG A 44 -8.56 2.95 6.49
CA ARG A 44 -9.86 3.20 7.14
C ARG A 44 -10.39 4.63 6.96
N LEU A 45 -9.52 5.56 6.59
CA LEU A 45 -9.84 6.97 6.38
C LEU A 45 -9.95 7.33 4.90
N ALA A 46 -9.56 6.42 4.00
CA ALA A 46 -9.68 6.64 2.56
C ALA A 46 -11.13 6.92 2.15
N THR A 47 -11.30 7.91 1.30
CA THR A 47 -12.60 8.45 0.90
C THR A 47 -12.87 8.24 -0.59
N CYS A 48 -14.09 8.50 -1.00
CA CYS A 48 -14.46 8.56 -2.42
C CYS A 48 -13.60 9.56 -3.20
N SER A 49 -13.15 10.66 -2.59
CA SER A 49 -12.24 11.60 -3.22
C SER A 49 -10.91 10.93 -3.60
N ASP A 50 -10.38 10.09 -2.71
CA ASP A 50 -9.15 9.33 -2.97
C ASP A 50 -9.37 8.32 -4.11
N TRP A 51 -10.53 7.66 -4.16
CA TRP A 51 -10.88 6.73 -5.24
C TRP A 51 -10.95 7.39 -6.60
N VAL A 52 -11.66 8.51 -6.69
CA VAL A 52 -11.90 9.21 -7.95
C VAL A 52 -10.59 9.76 -8.55
N THR A 53 -9.68 10.23 -7.71
CA THR A 53 -8.38 10.77 -8.13
C THR A 53 -7.30 9.70 -8.35
N ALA A 54 -7.57 8.47 -7.91
CA ALA A 54 -6.62 7.36 -7.98
C ALA A 54 -6.43 6.85 -9.41
N SER A 55 -5.19 6.45 -9.75
CA SER A 55 -4.91 5.65 -10.93
C SER A 55 -5.49 4.24 -10.80
N PRO A 56 -5.63 3.47 -11.90
CA PRO A 56 -6.10 2.08 -11.81
C PRO A 56 -5.28 1.22 -10.85
N ALA A 57 -3.95 1.35 -10.85
CA ALA A 57 -3.09 0.63 -9.94
C ALA A 57 -3.33 1.02 -8.47
N GLN A 58 -3.55 2.30 -8.21
CA GLN A 58 -3.87 2.80 -6.88
C GLN A 58 -5.24 2.31 -6.40
N ARG A 59 -6.24 2.25 -7.28
CA ARG A 59 -7.56 1.69 -6.98
C ARG A 59 -7.49 0.22 -6.58
N SER A 60 -6.71 -0.58 -7.32
CA SER A 60 -6.48 -1.97 -6.98
C SER A 60 -5.83 -2.11 -5.60
N ALA A 61 -4.82 -1.29 -5.32
CA ALA A 61 -4.15 -1.30 -4.03
C ALA A 61 -5.05 -0.83 -2.87
N LEU A 62 -5.91 0.18 -3.10
CA LEU A 62 -6.94 0.60 -2.13
C LEU A 62 -7.92 -0.53 -1.84
N LEU A 63 -8.37 -1.22 -2.87
CA LEU A 63 -9.30 -2.34 -2.74
C LEU A 63 -8.70 -3.47 -1.92
N GLU A 64 -7.47 -3.88 -2.24
CA GLU A 64 -6.76 -4.90 -1.47
C GLU A 64 -6.59 -4.52 0.00
N GLY A 65 -6.23 -3.26 0.27
CA GLY A 65 -6.11 -2.75 1.64
C GLY A 65 -7.44 -2.78 2.39
N ILE A 66 -8.54 -2.39 1.75
CA ILE A 66 -9.88 -2.42 2.35
C ILE A 66 -10.32 -3.86 2.62
N LYS A 67 -10.10 -4.77 1.68
CA LYS A 67 -10.38 -6.20 1.86
C LYS A 67 -9.62 -6.79 3.04
N ALA A 68 -8.32 -6.51 3.14
CA ALA A 68 -7.49 -7.01 4.23
C ALA A 68 -8.00 -6.54 5.60
N VAL A 69 -8.41 -5.28 5.71
CA VAL A 69 -8.97 -4.74 6.96
C VAL A 69 -10.36 -5.29 7.23
N SER A 70 -11.21 -5.41 6.21
CA SER A 70 -12.60 -5.88 6.36
C SER A 70 -12.68 -7.38 6.63
N GLY A 71 -11.82 -8.18 6.01
CA GLY A 71 -11.73 -9.63 6.21
C GLY A 71 -10.99 -10.04 7.48
N GLY A 72 -10.53 -9.07 8.26
CA GLY A 72 -9.79 -9.32 9.50
C GLY A 72 -10.67 -9.85 10.65
N PRO A 73 -10.07 -10.08 11.82
CA PRO A 73 -10.78 -10.54 13.01
C PRO A 73 -11.90 -9.57 13.40
N THR A 74 -13.09 -10.11 13.68
CA THR A 74 -14.27 -9.31 14.04
C THR A 74 -14.54 -9.24 15.54
N GLY A 75 -13.73 -9.92 16.37
CA GLY A 75 -14.02 -10.08 17.80
C GLY A 75 -15.20 -11.01 18.09
N SER A 76 -15.81 -11.58 17.07
CA SER A 76 -16.89 -12.57 17.14
C SER A 76 -16.32 -13.98 17.11
N PRO A 77 -16.98 -14.97 17.71
CA PRO A 77 -16.60 -16.39 17.57
C PRO A 77 -16.59 -16.89 16.12
N ALA A 78 -17.30 -16.23 15.22
CA ALA A 78 -17.29 -16.54 13.78
C ALA A 78 -16.03 -16.03 13.06
N GLY A 79 -15.22 -15.20 13.69
CA GLY A 79 -13.82 -14.96 13.42
C GLY A 79 -13.47 -13.96 12.35
N ARG A 80 -14.18 -13.84 11.24
CA ARG A 80 -13.75 -12.97 10.11
C ARG A 80 -14.89 -12.13 9.53
N GLY A 81 -14.55 -10.92 9.12
CA GLY A 81 -15.46 -10.05 8.39
C GLY A 81 -15.76 -10.60 6.99
N ARG A 82 -16.89 -10.20 6.43
CA ARG A 82 -17.25 -10.54 5.05
C ARG A 82 -16.42 -9.72 4.07
N VAL A 83 -16.06 -10.33 2.96
CA VAL A 83 -15.40 -9.67 1.84
C VAL A 83 -16.27 -9.79 0.59
N LEU A 84 -16.23 -8.74 -0.23
CA LEU A 84 -16.86 -8.73 -1.56
C LEU A 84 -15.86 -9.30 -2.58
N GLU A 85 -16.41 -9.87 -3.65
CA GLU A 85 -15.63 -10.16 -4.85
C GLU A 85 -15.08 -8.86 -5.44
N ASP A 86 -13.89 -8.92 -6.05
CA ASP A 86 -13.15 -7.75 -6.51
C ASP A 86 -13.93 -6.90 -7.51
N ASP A 87 -14.56 -7.53 -8.49
CA ASP A 87 -15.37 -6.82 -9.48
C ASP A 87 -16.58 -6.14 -8.85
N SER A 88 -17.22 -6.79 -7.89
CA SER A 88 -18.35 -6.22 -7.16
C SER A 88 -17.94 -5.00 -6.33
N ALA A 89 -16.80 -5.10 -5.65
CA ALA A 89 -16.27 -4.01 -4.84
C ALA A 89 -15.78 -2.85 -5.72
N TYR A 90 -15.14 -3.14 -6.84
CA TYR A 90 -14.71 -2.12 -7.80
C TYR A 90 -15.91 -1.34 -8.35
N ASN A 91 -16.94 -2.05 -8.82
CA ASN A 91 -18.18 -1.44 -9.32
C ASN A 91 -18.90 -0.64 -8.25
N LEU A 92 -18.94 -1.12 -7.01
CA LEU A 92 -19.50 -0.38 -5.89
C LEU A 92 -18.89 1.01 -5.78
N PHE A 93 -17.56 1.10 -5.78
CA PHE A 93 -16.88 2.39 -5.66
C PHE A 93 -17.04 3.26 -6.91
N GLU A 94 -17.05 2.65 -8.10
CA GLU A 94 -17.29 3.37 -9.35
C GLU A 94 -18.68 4.03 -9.38
N VAL A 95 -19.68 3.38 -8.82
CA VAL A 95 -21.05 3.90 -8.79
C VAL A 95 -21.26 4.86 -7.63
N ASP A 96 -20.88 4.44 -6.41
CA ASP A 96 -21.20 5.19 -5.19
C ASP A 96 -20.33 6.44 -5.02
N CYS A 97 -19.12 6.45 -5.57
CA CYS A 97 -18.23 7.60 -5.49
C CYS A 97 -18.37 8.59 -6.65
N ARG A 98 -19.19 8.29 -7.64
CA ARG A 98 -19.42 9.17 -8.80
C ARG A 98 -20.10 10.49 -8.43
N PRO A 99 -21.14 10.52 -7.57
CA PRO A 99 -21.81 11.77 -7.21
C PRO A 99 -20.87 12.71 -6.45
N GLY A 100 -20.93 14.00 -6.79
CA GLY A 100 -20.09 15.01 -6.15
C GLY A 100 -20.25 15.13 -4.63
N PHE A 101 -21.44 14.84 -4.11
CA PHE A 101 -21.71 14.84 -2.67
C PHE A 101 -21.08 13.66 -1.93
N ALA A 102 -20.69 12.61 -2.65
CA ALA A 102 -20.11 11.41 -2.05
C ALA A 102 -18.62 11.55 -1.70
N LYS A 103 -17.96 12.64 -2.07
CA LYS A 103 -16.51 12.83 -1.92
C LYS A 103 -15.98 12.50 -0.52
N GLN A 104 -16.75 12.76 0.52
CA GLN A 104 -16.38 12.55 1.91
C GLN A 104 -16.77 11.16 2.43
N PHE A 105 -17.42 10.33 1.63
CA PHE A 105 -17.78 8.98 2.05
C PHE A 105 -16.53 8.12 2.20
N GLN A 106 -16.43 7.44 3.33
CA GLN A 106 -15.33 6.54 3.61
C GLN A 106 -15.53 5.21 2.86
N LEU A 107 -14.57 4.84 2.03
CA LEU A 107 -14.61 3.62 1.24
C LEU A 107 -14.80 2.37 2.11
N TYR A 108 -14.12 2.32 3.24
CA TYR A 108 -14.27 1.22 4.20
C TYR A 108 -15.70 1.03 4.68
N LYS A 109 -16.42 2.13 4.97
CA LYS A 109 -17.83 2.06 5.40
C LYS A 109 -18.75 1.62 4.28
N LEU A 110 -18.54 2.09 3.06
CA LEU A 110 -19.30 1.65 1.89
C LEU A 110 -19.10 0.15 1.67
N TYR A 111 -17.86 -0.29 1.70
CA TYR A 111 -17.49 -1.68 1.52
C TYR A 111 -18.12 -2.59 2.57
N THR A 112 -17.96 -2.29 3.85
CA THR A 112 -18.48 -3.12 4.94
C THR A 112 -20.01 -3.19 4.93
N ARG A 113 -20.68 -2.09 4.59
CA ARG A 113 -22.12 -2.05 4.42
C ARG A 113 -22.57 -2.96 3.26
N ALA A 114 -21.96 -2.83 2.10
CA ALA A 114 -22.27 -3.66 0.95
C ALA A 114 -21.99 -5.14 1.23
N ALA A 115 -20.86 -5.47 1.87
CA ALA A 115 -20.52 -6.84 2.24
C ALA A 115 -21.52 -7.44 3.25
N ALA A 116 -22.09 -6.62 4.12
CA ALA A 116 -23.10 -7.09 5.08
C ALA A 116 -24.44 -7.43 4.42
N PHE A 117 -24.82 -6.71 3.38
CA PHE A 117 -26.15 -6.81 2.73
C PHE A 117 -26.12 -7.42 1.33
N GLY A 118 -24.96 -7.45 0.68
CA GLY A 118 -24.81 -7.90 -0.70
C GLY A 118 -24.51 -9.39 -0.89
N GLY A 119 -24.50 -10.16 0.19
CA GLY A 119 -24.22 -11.60 0.17
C GLY A 119 -25.50 -12.45 0.03
N GLY A 120 -26.25 -12.23 -1.04
CA GLY A 120 -27.38 -13.07 -1.42
C GLY A 120 -27.15 -13.70 -2.78
#